data_74cee848e9a399cec08f9a319f79c647
#
_entry.id   74cee848e9a399cec08f9a319f79c647
#
_cell.length_a   1.000
_cell.length_b   1.000
_cell.length_c   1.000
_cell.angle_alpha   90.00
_cell.angle_beta   90.00
_cell.angle_gamma   90.00
#
_symmetry.space_group_name_H-M   'P 1'
#
loop_
_entity.id
_entity.type
_entity.pdbx_description
1 polymer ?
#
loop_
_entity_poly.entity_id
_entity_poly.type
_entity_poly.pdbx_seq_one_letter_code
_entity_poly.pdbx_strand_id
1 'polypeptide(L)'
;MCFKSNWGLNLFVNDCLDLKISILSVGFRCNAYVLGFTGYGLILGMDWLSSNGAVLDCERRVVRLVTRLGNTLEIFCNPINSVMLSYLESLDASVENLRSVEVVREYPDVFEEVKGLPPKREIDFRIYLVDNAKPVSLPVRHMAPRERRELHKQVGELLEKGFIRRSISEWGAPVVFATKADGSLRLCVDYRELNKLTKKNRHPLPRIDDLFDQLVGASVFSQLDLATSFHQLRVAEDSIDKTAFRTPDGFYEWLVMPFGLTNAPAYFVDLMSRVFREFLNKFVVVFVDDILVFSKSEEEHALHLREVLETLRAHSLKAKFSKCHFWRREVRFLGHVVSKEGIAVDPAKIVSIQDWKVPRNATEVRSFLGLAGYYRKFIKDFAKISAPLTRLTKKNLVFTWDVDCDDAFQRLKRALTTAPVLVLPDGSKPFVVYTDACGTGLGAVLMQEGRVIAYGGRQLRVHEKNYPTHDLELAAIVFALKSWRHYLLGERFELFTDHNSLKYLFSQKDLNLRQQRWMEFLASYDFEIAYTPGKGNVVADALSRKRLSLSPLFVERQSLEFISMFDFRPSVDFVPGLLASLEVRPTLLGRIGEAQRDDPQLVELVEKLIRGESS
;
A
#
# COMPACT_ATOMS: atom_id res chain seq x y z
N MET A 1 -11.38 -29.07 -21.90
CA MET A 1 -12.00 -30.06 -20.98
C MET A 1 -12.61 -29.32 -19.82
N CYS A 2 -13.88 -29.62 -19.47
CA CYS A 2 -14.51 -29.03 -18.29
C CYS A 2 -14.21 -29.92 -17.09
N PHE A 3 -13.51 -29.41 -16.08
CA PHE A 3 -13.39 -30.09 -14.79
C PHE A 3 -14.49 -29.57 -13.86
N LYS A 4 -15.37 -30.48 -13.43
CA LYS A 4 -16.23 -30.21 -12.27
C LYS A 4 -15.39 -30.38 -11.02
N SER A 5 -15.05 -29.28 -10.33
CA SER A 5 -14.55 -29.39 -8.97
C SER A 5 -15.69 -29.84 -8.05
N ASN A 6 -15.39 -30.56 -6.98
CA ASN A 6 -16.37 -30.91 -5.92
C ASN A 6 -17.00 -29.67 -5.24
N TRP A 7 -16.59 -28.47 -5.64
CA TRP A 7 -17.06 -27.17 -5.16
C TRP A 7 -17.99 -26.44 -6.13
N GLY A 8 -18.45 -27.12 -7.20
CA GLY A 8 -19.46 -26.56 -8.12
C GLY A 8 -18.99 -25.45 -9.06
N LEU A 9 -17.71 -25.13 -9.12
CA LEU A 9 -17.14 -24.12 -10.03
C LEU A 9 -16.81 -24.75 -11.39
N ASN A 10 -17.45 -24.29 -12.45
CA ASN A 10 -17.08 -24.60 -13.83
C ASN A 10 -15.94 -23.63 -14.26
N LEU A 11 -14.71 -24.09 -14.19
CA LEU A 11 -13.53 -23.35 -14.68
C LEU A 11 -13.28 -23.76 -16.13
N PHE A 12 -13.33 -22.80 -17.04
CA PHE A 12 -12.87 -23.00 -18.42
C PHE A 12 -11.34 -22.81 -18.43
N VAL A 13 -10.63 -23.88 -18.73
CA VAL A 13 -9.16 -23.90 -18.82
C VAL A 13 -8.80 -23.97 -20.29
N ASN A 14 -8.09 -22.96 -20.78
CA ASN A 14 -7.74 -22.88 -22.20
C ASN A 14 -6.40 -23.52 -22.54
N ASP A 15 -5.42 -23.56 -21.62
CA ASP A 15 -4.07 -24.03 -21.92
C ASP A 15 -3.55 -25.04 -20.88
N CYS A 16 -2.99 -26.13 -21.37
CA CYS A 16 -2.25 -27.12 -20.59
C CYS A 16 -0.77 -27.00 -20.94
N LEU A 17 0.07 -26.69 -19.95
CA LEU A 17 1.51 -26.51 -20.11
C LEU A 17 2.26 -27.72 -19.56
N ASP A 18 3.21 -28.27 -20.33
CA ASP A 18 4.20 -29.24 -19.83
C ASP A 18 5.35 -28.47 -19.18
N LEU A 19 5.35 -28.46 -17.85
CA LEU A 19 6.33 -27.74 -17.06
C LEU A 19 7.40 -28.66 -16.51
N LYS A 20 8.64 -28.17 -16.53
CA LYS A 20 9.74 -28.79 -15.75
C LYS A 20 9.90 -27.99 -14.47
N ILE A 21 9.66 -28.62 -13.34
CA ILE A 21 9.84 -28.00 -12.01
C ILE A 21 11.05 -28.64 -11.34
N SER A 22 11.85 -27.83 -10.65
CA SER A 22 12.98 -28.30 -9.85
C SER A 22 12.67 -28.15 -8.37
N ILE A 23 12.74 -29.28 -7.64
CA ILE A 23 12.54 -29.28 -6.19
C ILE A 23 13.85 -29.81 -5.56
N LEU A 24 14.53 -28.97 -4.76
CA LEU A 24 15.83 -29.28 -4.16
C LEU A 24 16.85 -29.81 -5.19
N SER A 25 16.94 -29.15 -6.34
CA SER A 25 17.83 -29.52 -7.47
C SER A 25 17.46 -30.81 -8.22
N VAL A 26 16.33 -31.43 -7.91
CA VAL A 26 15.81 -32.59 -8.63
C VAL A 26 14.69 -32.17 -9.57
N GLY A 27 14.81 -32.49 -10.86
CA GLY A 27 13.84 -32.15 -11.91
C GLY A 27 12.65 -33.09 -11.95
N PHE A 28 11.43 -32.52 -11.93
CA PHE A 28 10.18 -33.25 -12.14
C PHE A 28 9.43 -32.64 -13.33
N ARG A 29 8.60 -33.44 -14.00
CA ARG A 29 7.66 -32.96 -15.01
C ARG A 29 6.26 -32.85 -14.42
N CYS A 30 5.54 -31.83 -14.81
CA CYS A 30 4.15 -31.64 -14.40
C CYS A 30 3.36 -31.00 -15.53
N ASN A 31 2.17 -31.52 -15.77
CA ASN A 31 1.20 -30.89 -16.65
C ASN A 31 0.33 -29.95 -15.80
N ALA A 32 0.49 -28.67 -16.01
CA ALA A 32 -0.24 -27.66 -15.24
C ALA A 32 -1.19 -26.87 -16.13
N TYR A 33 -2.32 -26.48 -15.56
CA TYR A 33 -3.28 -25.61 -16.19
C TYR A 33 -3.12 -24.18 -15.66
N VAL A 34 -3.17 -23.21 -16.56
CA VAL A 34 -3.12 -21.79 -16.17
C VAL A 34 -4.47 -21.37 -15.59
N LEU A 35 -4.48 -21.00 -14.33
CA LEU A 35 -5.65 -20.54 -13.61
C LEU A 35 -5.41 -19.11 -13.12
N GLY A 36 -6.42 -18.25 -13.25
CA GLY A 36 -6.36 -16.84 -12.85
C GLY A 36 -6.39 -16.59 -11.33
N PHE A 37 -5.79 -17.47 -10.52
CA PHE A 37 -5.71 -17.27 -9.07
C PHE A 37 -4.51 -16.42 -8.69
N THR A 38 -4.73 -15.49 -7.78
CA THR A 38 -3.68 -14.71 -7.13
C THR A 38 -3.36 -15.33 -5.78
N GLY A 39 -2.09 -15.65 -5.52
CA GLY A 39 -1.62 -16.11 -4.20
C GLY A 39 -0.78 -17.39 -4.20
N TYR A 40 -0.85 -18.23 -5.24
CA TYR A 40 -0.03 -19.43 -5.38
C TYR A 40 0.61 -19.47 -6.77
N GLY A 41 1.93 -19.67 -6.84
CA GLY A 41 2.63 -19.78 -8.13
C GLY A 41 2.37 -21.13 -8.83
N LEU A 42 2.18 -22.21 -8.05
CA LEU A 42 1.89 -23.55 -8.56
C LEU A 42 1.14 -24.35 -7.49
N ILE A 43 0.09 -25.07 -7.89
CA ILE A 43 -0.63 -26.03 -7.04
C ILE A 43 -0.45 -27.42 -7.65
N LEU A 44 0.19 -28.31 -6.91
CA LEU A 44 0.38 -29.71 -7.31
C LEU A 44 -0.78 -30.55 -6.77
N GLY A 45 -1.57 -31.12 -7.67
CA GLY A 45 -2.73 -31.94 -7.33
C GLY A 45 -2.36 -33.37 -6.94
N MET A 46 -3.37 -34.13 -6.46
CA MET A 46 -3.21 -35.52 -6.04
C MET A 46 -2.75 -36.45 -7.17
N ASP A 47 -3.09 -36.14 -8.41
CA ASP A 47 -2.63 -36.84 -9.61
C ASP A 47 -1.11 -36.76 -9.80
N TRP A 48 -0.54 -35.55 -9.64
CA TRP A 48 0.90 -35.33 -9.69
C TRP A 48 1.60 -35.95 -8.47
N LEU A 49 1.06 -35.77 -7.27
CA LEU A 49 1.61 -36.36 -6.05
C LEU A 49 1.66 -37.91 -6.14
N SER A 50 0.58 -38.52 -6.60
CA SER A 50 0.50 -39.98 -6.77
C SER A 50 1.47 -40.49 -7.85
N SER A 51 1.61 -39.75 -8.97
CA SER A 51 2.52 -40.13 -10.07
C SER A 51 4.00 -40.06 -9.65
N ASN A 52 4.34 -39.28 -8.62
CA ASN A 52 5.69 -39.16 -8.08
C ASN A 52 5.87 -39.88 -6.73
N GLY A 53 4.99 -40.82 -6.40
CA GLY A 53 5.07 -41.63 -5.18
C GLY A 53 5.12 -40.80 -3.89
N ALA A 54 4.36 -39.70 -3.85
CA ALA A 54 4.38 -38.78 -2.72
C ALA A 54 3.75 -39.42 -1.47
N VAL A 55 4.44 -39.32 -0.34
CA VAL A 55 3.93 -39.67 0.98
C VAL A 55 3.87 -38.38 1.80
N LEU A 56 2.68 -38.05 2.27
CA LEU A 56 2.42 -36.87 3.12
C LEU A 56 2.41 -37.25 4.59
N ASP A 57 3.43 -36.87 5.34
CA ASP A 57 3.50 -36.99 6.80
C ASP A 57 3.02 -35.68 7.43
N CYS A 58 1.73 -35.63 7.75
CA CYS A 58 1.10 -34.44 8.30
C CYS A 58 1.55 -34.13 9.74
N GLU A 59 1.95 -35.13 10.52
CA GLU A 59 2.43 -34.97 11.88
C GLU A 59 3.79 -34.30 11.91
N ARG A 60 4.69 -34.78 11.05
CA ARG A 60 6.07 -34.23 10.91
C ARG A 60 6.16 -33.07 9.92
N ARG A 61 5.10 -32.78 9.20
CA ARG A 61 5.04 -31.76 8.14
C ARG A 61 6.11 -32.00 7.08
N VAL A 62 6.24 -33.22 6.61
CA VAL A 62 7.21 -33.64 5.60
C VAL A 62 6.47 -34.22 4.40
N VAL A 63 6.88 -33.82 3.20
CA VAL A 63 6.47 -34.43 1.95
C VAL A 63 7.66 -35.28 1.44
N ARG A 64 7.47 -36.58 1.29
CA ARG A 64 8.46 -37.48 0.67
C ARG A 64 8.07 -37.71 -0.77
N LEU A 65 8.98 -37.49 -1.69
CA LEU A 65 8.83 -37.79 -3.11
C LEU A 65 9.85 -38.86 -3.52
N VAL A 66 9.45 -39.76 -4.40
CA VAL A 66 10.36 -40.74 -4.97
C VAL A 66 10.86 -40.25 -6.33
N THR A 67 12.16 -40.08 -6.48
CA THR A 67 12.79 -39.68 -7.74
C THR A 67 12.75 -40.82 -8.75
N ARG A 68 12.92 -40.53 -10.05
CA ARG A 68 12.99 -41.55 -11.10
C ARG A 68 14.15 -42.56 -10.93
N LEU A 69 15.13 -42.22 -10.11
CA LEU A 69 16.28 -43.08 -9.76
C LEU A 69 16.02 -43.91 -8.49
N GLY A 70 14.81 -43.86 -7.93
CA GLY A 70 14.45 -44.60 -6.71
C GLY A 70 14.89 -43.93 -5.40
N ASN A 71 15.53 -42.75 -5.44
CA ASN A 71 15.95 -42.04 -4.26
C ASN A 71 14.75 -41.28 -3.64
N THR A 72 14.68 -41.23 -2.31
CA THR A 72 13.63 -40.48 -1.59
C THR A 72 14.10 -39.06 -1.32
N LEU A 73 13.31 -38.09 -1.72
CA LEU A 73 13.49 -36.67 -1.46
C LEU A 73 12.55 -36.25 -0.32
N GLU A 74 13.06 -35.71 0.76
CA GLU A 74 12.25 -35.20 1.88
C GLU A 74 12.17 -33.68 1.84
N ILE A 75 10.95 -33.14 1.83
CA ILE A 75 10.65 -31.73 1.79
C ILE A 75 9.97 -31.34 3.11
N PHE A 76 10.63 -30.53 3.93
CA PHE A 76 10.09 -30.03 5.17
C PHE A 76 9.19 -28.83 4.93
N CYS A 77 7.91 -28.96 5.22
CA CYS A 77 6.90 -27.89 5.11
C CYS A 77 6.98 -26.98 6.33
N ASN A 78 7.70 -25.89 6.25
CA ASN A 78 7.77 -24.90 7.32
C ASN A 78 6.70 -23.82 7.06
N PRO A 79 5.85 -23.42 8.03
CA PRO A 79 4.81 -22.42 7.83
C PRO A 79 5.34 -21.02 7.48
N ILE A 80 6.65 -20.81 7.62
CA ILE A 80 7.35 -19.55 7.29
C ILE A 80 7.86 -19.54 5.83
N ASN A 81 7.93 -20.67 5.14
CA ASN A 81 8.56 -20.82 3.83
C ASN A 81 7.59 -20.92 2.64
N SER A 82 6.36 -20.42 2.77
CA SER A 82 5.52 -20.17 1.58
C SER A 82 6.14 -19.15 0.59
N VAL A 83 7.26 -18.54 0.96
CA VAL A 83 8.04 -17.59 0.15
C VAL A 83 9.16 -18.28 -0.67
N MET A 84 9.55 -19.52 -0.38
CA MET A 84 10.70 -20.13 -1.08
C MET A 84 10.39 -20.74 -2.46
N LEU A 85 9.15 -20.97 -2.81
CA LEU A 85 8.81 -21.45 -4.16
C LEU A 85 8.77 -20.33 -5.21
N SER A 86 8.58 -19.07 -4.79
CA SER A 86 8.66 -17.93 -5.69
C SER A 86 10.10 -17.48 -6.03
N TYR A 87 11.12 -18.03 -5.38
CA TYR A 87 12.52 -17.62 -5.59
C TYR A 87 13.24 -18.36 -6.72
N LEU A 88 12.71 -19.51 -7.19
CA LEU A 88 13.33 -20.27 -8.27
C LEU A 88 12.98 -19.77 -9.68
N GLU A 89 11.99 -18.91 -9.83
CA GLU A 89 11.68 -18.23 -11.10
C GLU A 89 12.66 -17.11 -11.46
N SER A 90 13.54 -16.67 -10.55
CA SER A 90 14.28 -15.41 -10.73
C SER A 90 15.68 -15.54 -11.31
N LEU A 91 16.26 -16.72 -11.47
CA LEU A 91 17.66 -16.82 -11.90
C LEU A 91 17.86 -17.06 -13.40
N ASP A 92 16.90 -17.68 -14.11
CA ASP A 92 16.99 -17.82 -15.57
C ASP A 92 15.99 -16.94 -16.36
N ALA A 93 14.97 -16.41 -15.70
CA ALA A 93 13.93 -15.59 -16.32
C ALA A 93 14.42 -14.19 -16.71
N SER A 94 15.53 -13.69 -16.14
CA SER A 94 15.94 -12.29 -16.31
C SER A 94 16.48 -11.96 -17.71
N VAL A 95 17.11 -12.90 -18.39
CA VAL A 95 17.68 -12.66 -19.72
C VAL A 95 16.69 -13.00 -20.85
N GLU A 96 15.90 -14.07 -20.67
CA GLU A 96 14.85 -14.40 -21.65
C GLU A 96 13.70 -13.40 -21.63
N ASN A 97 13.30 -12.89 -20.47
CA ASN A 97 12.21 -11.91 -20.35
C ASN A 97 12.57 -10.51 -20.89
N LEU A 98 13.85 -10.11 -20.85
CA LEU A 98 14.26 -8.81 -21.41
C LEU A 98 14.02 -8.75 -22.92
N ARG A 99 14.18 -9.88 -23.62
CA ARG A 99 13.92 -10.00 -25.06
C ARG A 99 12.44 -10.13 -25.42
N SER A 100 11.60 -10.49 -24.48
CA SER A 100 10.15 -10.66 -24.72
C SER A 100 9.36 -9.35 -24.62
N VAL A 101 9.90 -8.31 -23.97
CA VAL A 101 9.23 -7.01 -23.80
C VAL A 101 9.59 -6.11 -24.97
N GLU A 102 8.61 -5.76 -25.80
CA GLU A 102 8.78 -5.18 -27.14
C GLU A 102 9.69 -3.95 -27.18
N VAL A 103 9.48 -2.96 -26.35
CA VAL A 103 10.30 -1.74 -26.31
C VAL A 103 11.62 -1.97 -25.55
N VAL A 104 11.58 -2.71 -24.44
CA VAL A 104 12.72 -2.90 -23.54
C VAL A 104 13.89 -3.63 -24.20
N ARG A 105 13.61 -4.56 -25.12
CA ARG A 105 14.64 -5.30 -25.87
C ARG A 105 15.58 -4.42 -26.71
N GLU A 106 15.15 -3.19 -27.03
CA GLU A 106 15.95 -2.20 -27.79
C GLU A 106 16.98 -1.48 -26.91
N TYR A 107 16.87 -1.63 -25.58
CA TYR A 107 17.68 -0.92 -24.58
C TYR A 107 18.37 -1.85 -23.58
N PRO A 108 19.04 -2.93 -24.01
CA PRO A 108 19.69 -3.87 -23.08
C PRO A 108 20.77 -3.22 -22.23
N ASP A 109 21.45 -2.23 -22.79
CA ASP A 109 22.48 -1.45 -22.14
C ASP A 109 21.99 -0.68 -20.91
N VAL A 110 20.71 -0.26 -20.85
CA VAL A 110 20.11 0.41 -19.68
C VAL A 110 20.01 -0.55 -18.48
N PHE A 111 19.91 -1.84 -18.74
CA PHE A 111 19.71 -2.88 -17.71
C PHE A 111 20.99 -3.65 -17.34
N GLU A 112 22.14 -3.21 -17.85
CA GLU A 112 23.44 -3.74 -17.44
C GLU A 112 23.81 -3.30 -16.02
N GLU A 113 24.68 -4.07 -15.38
CA GLU A 113 25.24 -3.67 -14.09
C GLU A 113 26.07 -2.38 -14.19
N VAL A 114 26.00 -1.57 -13.14
CA VAL A 114 26.84 -0.37 -13.03
C VAL A 114 28.30 -0.80 -12.83
N LYS A 115 29.13 -0.56 -13.84
CA LYS A 115 30.57 -0.85 -13.83
C LYS A 115 31.36 0.47 -13.82
N GLY A 116 32.26 0.60 -12.87
CA GLY A 116 33.12 1.77 -12.75
C GLY A 116 32.39 3.04 -12.26
N LEU A 117 33.10 4.14 -12.25
CA LEU A 117 32.57 5.43 -11.80
C LEU A 117 31.53 5.98 -12.79
N PRO A 118 30.43 6.53 -12.30
CA PRO A 118 29.44 7.19 -13.16
C PRO A 118 30.07 8.40 -13.88
N PRO A 119 29.52 8.86 -15.02
CA PRO A 119 30.02 10.00 -15.74
C PRO A 119 30.03 11.26 -14.88
N LYS A 120 30.92 12.19 -15.14
CA LYS A 120 30.87 13.54 -14.54
C LYS A 120 29.59 14.22 -15.04
N ARG A 121 28.85 14.79 -14.11
CA ARG A 121 27.59 15.50 -14.37
C ARG A 121 27.74 16.96 -13.93
N GLU A 122 26.76 17.79 -14.28
CA GLU A 122 26.68 19.16 -13.76
C GLU A 122 26.50 19.21 -12.24
N ILE A 123 25.92 18.14 -11.69
CA ILE A 123 25.67 18.00 -10.26
C ILE A 123 26.52 16.85 -9.73
N ASP A 124 27.48 17.17 -8.86
CA ASP A 124 28.15 16.23 -7.98
C ASP A 124 27.63 16.40 -6.55
N PHE A 125 27.59 15.32 -5.80
CA PHE A 125 27.15 15.35 -4.41
C PHE A 125 28.15 16.08 -3.52
N ARG A 126 27.71 17.17 -2.85
CA ARG A 126 28.55 17.96 -1.94
C ARG A 126 28.03 17.94 -0.51
N ILE A 127 28.99 17.89 0.44
CA ILE A 127 28.70 17.93 1.88
C ILE A 127 29.11 19.30 2.42
N TYR A 128 28.12 20.15 2.64
CA TYR A 128 28.32 21.45 3.28
C TYR A 128 28.18 21.32 4.77
N LEU A 129 29.21 21.74 5.51
CA LEU A 129 29.24 21.66 6.96
C LEU A 129 28.78 22.97 7.60
N VAL A 130 28.30 22.89 8.83
CA VAL A 130 28.06 24.08 9.67
C VAL A 130 29.39 24.77 10.00
N ASP A 131 29.34 26.04 10.28
CA ASP A 131 30.54 26.83 10.55
C ASP A 131 31.27 26.28 11.80
N ASN A 132 32.59 26.23 11.74
CA ASN A 132 33.48 25.67 12.77
C ASN A 132 33.27 24.15 13.03
N ALA A 133 32.72 23.39 12.11
CA ALA A 133 32.65 21.93 12.22
C ALA A 133 34.07 21.35 12.25
N LYS A 134 34.32 20.51 13.24
CA LYS A 134 35.59 19.75 13.37
C LYS A 134 35.39 18.33 12.85
N PRO A 135 36.43 17.71 12.24
CA PRO A 135 36.37 16.32 11.85
C PRO A 135 35.99 15.41 13.02
N VAL A 136 35.08 14.48 12.78
CA VAL A 136 34.64 13.46 13.74
C VAL A 136 35.09 12.11 13.25
N SER A 137 35.80 11.40 14.12
CA SER A 137 36.28 10.06 13.87
C SER A 137 35.87 9.14 15.02
N LEU A 138 34.98 8.19 14.73
CA LEU A 138 34.49 7.23 15.72
C LEU A 138 35.25 5.90 15.62
N PRO A 139 35.43 5.18 16.75
CA PRO A 139 36.08 3.88 16.75
C PRO A 139 35.25 2.84 15.96
N VAL A 140 35.94 1.84 15.45
CA VAL A 140 35.33 0.68 14.80
C VAL A 140 34.49 -0.10 15.79
N ARG A 141 33.33 -0.57 15.39
CA ARG A 141 32.47 -1.43 16.21
C ARG A 141 32.94 -2.89 16.17
N HIS A 142 32.77 -3.58 17.27
CA HIS A 142 32.97 -5.03 17.29
C HIS A 142 31.93 -5.71 16.41
N MET A 143 32.39 -6.67 15.62
CA MET A 143 31.57 -7.39 14.64
C MET A 143 31.64 -8.89 14.88
N ALA A 144 30.51 -9.57 14.69
CA ALA A 144 30.47 -11.03 14.70
C ALA A 144 31.28 -11.61 13.50
N PRO A 145 31.80 -12.85 13.60
CA PRO A 145 32.57 -13.46 12.51
C PRO A 145 31.81 -13.54 11.18
N ARG A 146 30.48 -13.68 11.21
CA ARG A 146 29.63 -13.65 10.01
C ARG A 146 29.61 -12.27 9.37
N GLU A 147 29.45 -11.22 10.17
CA GLU A 147 29.43 -9.83 9.70
C GLU A 147 30.79 -9.45 9.11
N ARG A 148 31.89 -9.90 9.73
CA ARG A 148 33.25 -9.61 9.24
C ARG A 148 33.52 -10.24 7.88
N ARG A 149 33.09 -11.50 7.66
CA ARG A 149 33.18 -12.14 6.33
C ARG A 149 32.39 -11.39 5.27
N GLU A 150 31.18 -10.98 5.60
CA GLU A 150 30.33 -10.21 4.68
C GLU A 150 30.92 -8.82 4.41
N LEU A 151 31.55 -8.18 5.40
CA LEU A 151 32.25 -6.92 5.25
C LEU A 151 33.38 -7.04 4.21
N HIS A 152 34.25 -8.03 4.33
CA HIS A 152 35.33 -8.29 3.38
C HIS A 152 34.82 -8.45 1.95
N LYS A 153 33.74 -9.24 1.79
CA LYS A 153 33.12 -9.46 0.50
C LYS A 153 32.60 -8.16 -0.11
N GLN A 154 31.77 -7.40 0.63
CA GLN A 154 31.15 -6.18 0.12
C GLN A 154 32.17 -5.04 -0.10
N VAL A 155 33.19 -4.90 0.76
CA VAL A 155 34.28 -3.93 0.55
C VAL A 155 35.13 -4.31 -0.67
N GLY A 156 35.39 -5.59 -0.89
CA GLY A 156 36.07 -6.09 -2.09
C GLY A 156 35.32 -5.72 -3.36
N GLU A 157 34.02 -6.03 -3.41
CA GLU A 157 33.14 -5.67 -4.55
C GLU A 157 33.10 -4.16 -4.82
N LEU A 158 33.07 -3.34 -3.77
CA LEU A 158 33.07 -1.87 -3.90
C LEU A 158 34.41 -1.33 -4.41
N LEU A 159 35.53 -1.93 -4.01
CA LEU A 159 36.87 -1.59 -4.52
C LEU A 159 37.02 -1.98 -5.99
N GLU A 160 36.61 -3.20 -6.36
CA GLU A 160 36.63 -3.67 -7.76
C GLU A 160 35.78 -2.80 -8.68
N LYS A 161 34.61 -2.32 -8.22
CA LYS A 161 33.76 -1.38 -8.93
C LYS A 161 34.32 0.04 -8.95
N GLY A 162 35.38 0.33 -8.18
CA GLY A 162 35.95 1.66 -8.08
C GLY A 162 35.06 2.68 -7.34
N PHE A 163 34.09 2.23 -6.54
CA PHE A 163 33.18 3.09 -5.80
C PHE A 163 33.80 3.67 -4.54
N ILE A 164 34.80 3.00 -3.99
CA ILE A 164 35.56 3.42 -2.81
C ILE A 164 37.05 3.33 -3.11
N ARG A 165 37.84 4.10 -2.35
CA ARG A 165 39.30 4.02 -2.35
C ARG A 165 39.84 4.06 -0.92
N ARG A 166 41.13 3.75 -0.71
CA ARG A 166 41.77 3.91 0.61
C ARG A 166 41.82 5.38 0.97
N SER A 167 41.63 5.67 2.26
CA SER A 167 41.56 7.02 2.81
C SER A 167 42.68 7.30 3.82
N ILE A 168 43.06 8.57 3.91
CA ILE A 168 43.91 9.13 4.96
C ILE A 168 43.19 10.27 5.69
N SER A 169 41.87 10.38 5.53
CA SER A 169 41.04 11.47 6.03
C SER A 169 41.04 11.55 7.57
N GLU A 170 40.88 12.76 8.07
CA GLU A 170 40.62 13.00 9.50
C GLU A 170 39.21 12.57 9.94
N TRP A 171 38.27 12.45 8.98
CA TRP A 171 36.91 11.96 9.22
C TRP A 171 36.91 10.43 9.27
N GLY A 172 35.98 9.84 10.06
CA GLY A 172 35.88 8.39 10.09
C GLY A 172 34.57 7.93 10.73
N ALA A 173 33.65 7.44 9.93
CA ALA A 173 32.41 6.84 10.39
C ALA A 173 32.56 5.32 10.60
N PRO A 174 31.95 4.71 11.62
CA PRO A 174 31.95 3.26 11.78
C PRO A 174 30.95 2.60 10.82
N VAL A 175 31.21 1.35 10.49
CA VAL A 175 30.31 0.50 9.69
C VAL A 175 29.34 -0.25 10.59
N VAL A 176 28.11 -0.41 10.11
CA VAL A 176 27.03 -1.23 10.70
C VAL A 176 26.37 -2.06 9.63
N PHE A 177 25.75 -3.17 10.02
CA PHE A 177 24.96 -3.98 9.11
C PHE A 177 23.46 -3.78 9.35
N ALA A 178 22.70 -3.69 8.26
CA ALA A 178 21.25 -3.77 8.25
C ALA A 178 20.82 -5.08 7.60
N THR A 179 19.89 -5.79 8.21
CA THR A 179 19.32 -7.02 7.65
C THR A 179 18.23 -6.63 6.64
N LYS A 180 18.35 -7.12 5.41
CA LYS A 180 17.32 -6.97 4.38
C LYS A 180 16.15 -7.94 4.64
N ALA A 181 15.04 -7.75 3.92
CA ALA A 181 13.87 -8.62 4.01
C ALA A 181 14.17 -10.09 3.66
N ASP A 182 15.15 -10.34 2.79
CA ASP A 182 15.64 -11.67 2.40
C ASP A 182 16.62 -12.29 3.40
N GLY A 183 16.89 -11.63 4.55
CA GLY A 183 17.84 -12.08 5.58
C GLY A 183 19.31 -11.81 5.24
N SER A 184 19.63 -11.27 4.07
CA SER A 184 20.99 -10.85 3.73
C SER A 184 21.41 -9.59 4.47
N LEU A 185 22.72 -9.42 4.66
CA LEU A 185 23.28 -8.25 5.34
C LEU A 185 23.66 -7.17 4.33
N ARG A 186 23.27 -5.93 4.60
CA ARG A 186 23.68 -4.75 3.82
C ARG A 186 24.66 -3.93 4.63
N LEU A 187 25.81 -3.64 4.03
CA LEU A 187 26.78 -2.70 4.58
C LEU A 187 26.18 -1.29 4.61
N CYS A 188 26.19 -0.68 5.78
CA CYS A 188 25.78 0.70 6.00
C CYS A 188 26.87 1.43 6.77
N VAL A 189 27.08 2.69 6.45
CA VAL A 189 28.00 3.54 7.20
C VAL A 189 27.20 4.45 8.13
N ASP A 190 27.59 4.53 9.38
CA ASP A 190 26.90 5.31 10.41
C ASP A 190 27.30 6.78 10.37
N TYR A 191 26.67 7.52 9.47
CA TYR A 191 26.94 8.96 9.30
C TYR A 191 26.18 9.88 10.27
N ARG A 192 25.57 9.36 11.35
CA ARG A 192 24.77 10.19 12.26
C ARG A 192 25.49 11.41 12.80
N GLU A 193 26.77 11.28 13.16
CA GLU A 193 27.56 12.41 13.66
C GLU A 193 27.88 13.41 12.55
N LEU A 194 28.30 12.96 11.37
CA LEU A 194 28.50 13.82 10.20
C LEU A 194 27.18 14.54 9.82
N ASN A 195 26.06 13.84 9.85
CA ASN A 195 24.75 14.40 9.55
C ASN A 195 24.31 15.52 10.49
N LYS A 196 24.75 15.48 11.78
CA LYS A 196 24.53 16.58 12.73
C LYS A 196 25.30 17.84 12.35
N LEU A 197 26.47 17.69 11.75
CA LEU A 197 27.34 18.78 11.31
C LEU A 197 27.06 19.24 9.88
N THR A 198 26.20 18.54 9.16
CA THR A 198 25.87 18.87 7.76
C THR A 198 24.76 19.92 7.69
N LYS A 199 24.97 20.98 6.90
CA LYS A 199 23.92 21.95 6.54
C LYS A 199 22.84 21.20 5.75
N LYS A 200 21.62 21.15 6.29
CA LYS A 200 20.52 20.40 5.66
C LYS A 200 20.06 21.08 4.38
N ASN A 201 19.98 20.32 3.32
CA ASN A 201 19.39 20.76 2.06
C ASN A 201 17.86 20.94 2.25
N ARG A 202 17.30 21.98 1.63
CA ARG A 202 15.88 22.31 1.67
C ARG A 202 15.20 22.08 0.32
N HIS A 203 15.78 21.23 -0.52
CA HIS A 203 15.14 20.87 -1.79
C HIS A 203 13.74 20.31 -1.52
N PRO A 204 12.69 20.85 -2.16
CA PRO A 204 11.33 20.41 -1.92
C PRO A 204 11.16 18.96 -2.43
N LEU A 205 10.76 18.07 -1.54
CA LEU A 205 10.28 16.75 -1.94
C LEU A 205 8.81 16.87 -2.37
N PRO A 206 8.42 16.27 -3.49
CA PRO A 206 7.02 16.27 -3.91
C PRO A 206 6.15 15.58 -2.86
N ARG A 207 4.93 16.06 -2.68
CA ARG A 207 3.96 15.40 -1.82
C ARG A 207 3.44 14.16 -2.52
N ILE A 208 3.25 13.10 -1.75
CA ILE A 208 2.78 11.82 -2.29
C ILE A 208 1.39 11.97 -2.93
N ASP A 209 0.51 12.77 -2.32
CA ASP A 209 -0.82 13.04 -2.87
C ASP A 209 -0.73 13.76 -4.23
N ASP A 210 0.13 14.79 -4.36
CA ASP A 210 0.35 15.53 -5.62
C ASP A 210 0.90 14.60 -6.74
N LEU A 211 1.65 13.54 -6.39
CA LEU A 211 2.14 12.55 -7.35
C LEU A 211 1.01 11.62 -7.82
N PHE A 212 0.12 11.23 -6.93
CA PHE A 212 -1.03 10.41 -7.30
C PHE A 212 -2.03 11.17 -8.18
N ASP A 213 -2.24 12.45 -7.92
CA ASP A 213 -3.16 13.28 -8.70
C ASP A 213 -2.77 13.36 -10.19
N GLN A 214 -1.48 13.20 -10.51
CA GLN A 214 -1.01 13.16 -11.89
C GLN A 214 -1.42 11.90 -12.65
N LEU A 215 -1.81 10.83 -11.95
CA LEU A 215 -2.14 9.53 -12.54
C LEU A 215 -3.59 9.43 -13.02
N VAL A 216 -4.33 10.55 -13.01
CA VAL A 216 -5.74 10.59 -13.43
C VAL A 216 -5.88 10.10 -14.88
N GLY A 217 -6.78 9.14 -15.08
CA GLY A 217 -7.06 8.57 -16.40
C GLY A 217 -6.02 7.58 -16.91
N ALA A 218 -4.95 7.32 -16.18
CA ALA A 218 -3.98 6.29 -16.55
C ALA A 218 -4.57 4.88 -16.43
N SER A 219 -4.23 4.01 -17.38
CA SER A 219 -4.69 2.61 -17.43
C SER A 219 -3.55 1.61 -17.59
N VAL A 220 -2.37 2.07 -18.01
CA VAL A 220 -1.17 1.24 -18.22
C VAL A 220 0.01 1.87 -17.50
N PHE A 221 0.77 1.06 -16.80
CA PHE A 221 1.85 1.49 -15.94
C PHE A 221 3.12 0.68 -16.18
N SER A 222 4.28 1.34 -16.12
CA SER A 222 5.58 0.68 -16.01
C SER A 222 6.38 1.33 -14.88
N GLN A 223 6.92 0.50 -14.00
CA GLN A 223 7.77 0.94 -12.89
C GLN A 223 9.20 0.53 -13.14
N LEU A 224 10.12 1.48 -13.03
CA LEU A 224 11.55 1.25 -13.15
C LEU A 224 12.24 1.57 -11.81
N ASP A 225 13.07 0.63 -11.34
CA ASP A 225 13.93 0.79 -10.14
C ASP A 225 15.37 0.96 -10.61
N LEU A 226 16.04 2.04 -10.23
CA LEU A 226 17.42 2.31 -10.65
C LEU A 226 18.41 1.40 -9.92
N ALA A 227 19.33 0.82 -10.67
CA ALA A 227 20.37 -0.06 -10.12
C ALA A 227 21.29 0.72 -9.18
N THR A 228 21.36 0.35 -7.90
CA THR A 228 22.20 1.03 -6.88
C THR A 228 22.07 2.54 -6.90
N SER A 229 20.88 3.07 -7.10
CA SER A 229 20.48 4.46 -7.37
C SER A 229 21.46 5.55 -6.96
N PHE A 230 21.77 5.67 -5.66
CA PHE A 230 22.67 6.71 -5.13
C PHE A 230 24.12 6.59 -5.62
N HIS A 231 24.62 5.36 -5.87
CA HIS A 231 25.96 5.17 -6.40
C HIS A 231 26.13 5.63 -7.85
N GLN A 232 25.06 6.01 -8.53
CA GLN A 232 25.12 6.57 -9.89
C GLN A 232 25.39 8.09 -9.91
N LEU A 233 25.63 8.71 -8.74
CA LEU A 233 26.07 10.09 -8.60
C LEU A 233 27.45 10.14 -7.93
N ARG A 234 28.37 10.95 -8.47
CA ARG A 234 29.70 11.15 -7.89
C ARG A 234 29.65 12.03 -6.66
N VAL A 235 30.59 11.82 -5.76
CA VAL A 235 30.92 12.76 -4.69
C VAL A 235 31.90 13.78 -5.25
N ALA A 236 31.66 15.07 -4.99
CA ALA A 236 32.58 16.15 -5.36
C ALA A 236 33.91 15.99 -4.62
N GLU A 237 35.01 16.32 -5.26
CA GLU A 237 36.38 16.11 -4.75
C GLU A 237 36.61 16.75 -3.37
N ASP A 238 35.99 17.91 -3.12
CA ASP A 238 36.04 18.66 -1.85
C ASP A 238 35.21 18.01 -0.72
N SER A 239 34.53 16.93 -1.00
CA SER A 239 33.63 16.25 -0.07
C SER A 239 33.91 14.75 0.10
N ILE A 240 34.86 14.21 -0.67
CA ILE A 240 35.24 12.79 -0.62
C ILE A 240 35.78 12.43 0.77
N ASP A 241 36.68 13.22 1.31
CA ASP A 241 37.30 13.04 2.62
C ASP A 241 36.28 12.91 3.76
N LYS A 242 35.16 13.65 3.67
CA LYS A 242 34.07 13.64 4.67
C LYS A 242 33.29 12.32 4.66
N THR A 243 33.31 11.57 3.56
CA THR A 243 32.64 10.28 3.42
C THR A 243 33.42 9.12 4.01
N ALA A 244 34.60 9.38 4.59
CA ALA A 244 35.49 8.34 5.06
C ALA A 244 34.87 7.46 6.14
N PHE A 245 35.13 6.15 6.06
CA PHE A 245 34.62 5.15 6.98
C PHE A 245 35.69 4.14 7.36
N ARG A 246 35.57 3.63 8.58
CA ARG A 246 36.51 2.70 9.19
C ARG A 246 35.96 1.30 9.29
N THR A 247 36.79 0.34 8.89
CA THR A 247 36.56 -1.09 9.06
C THR A 247 37.70 -1.68 9.89
N PRO A 248 37.57 -2.89 10.46
CA PRO A 248 38.68 -3.57 11.12
C PRO A 248 39.91 -3.78 10.25
N ASP A 249 39.71 -3.80 8.91
CA ASP A 249 40.73 -4.20 7.96
C ASP A 249 41.26 -3.04 7.10
N GLY A 250 40.72 -1.84 7.31
CA GLY A 250 41.17 -0.67 6.55
C GLY A 250 40.30 0.56 6.68
N PHE A 251 40.77 1.63 6.07
CA PHE A 251 40.14 2.93 6.08
C PHE A 251 39.86 3.33 4.64
N TYR A 252 38.60 3.68 4.34
CA TYR A 252 38.12 3.90 2.99
C TYR A 252 37.26 5.17 2.89
N GLU A 253 37.13 5.72 1.69
CA GLU A 253 36.27 6.86 1.36
C GLU A 253 35.52 6.61 0.07
N TRP A 254 34.33 7.21 -0.07
CA TRP A 254 33.47 7.03 -1.22
C TRP A 254 33.76 8.01 -2.32
N LEU A 255 33.83 7.50 -3.55
CA LEU A 255 33.88 8.30 -4.78
C LEU A 255 32.50 8.51 -5.40
N VAL A 256 31.52 7.72 -4.96
CA VAL A 256 30.11 7.82 -5.34
C VAL A 256 29.26 8.09 -4.09
N MET A 257 28.10 8.68 -4.27
CA MET A 257 27.22 9.07 -3.17
C MET A 257 26.75 7.84 -2.37
N PRO A 258 27.14 7.69 -1.09
CA PRO A 258 26.73 6.53 -0.28
C PRO A 258 25.35 6.71 0.35
N PHE A 259 24.78 5.59 0.77
CA PHE A 259 23.59 5.59 1.62
C PHE A 259 23.89 6.13 3.04
N GLY A 260 22.91 6.74 3.67
CA GLY A 260 22.98 7.20 5.06
C GLY A 260 23.34 8.66 5.26
N LEU A 261 23.74 9.39 4.22
CA LEU A 261 23.95 10.83 4.25
C LEU A 261 22.62 11.59 4.19
N THR A 262 22.46 12.61 5.05
CA THR A 262 21.19 13.33 5.22
C THR A 262 20.67 14.00 3.96
N ASN A 263 21.57 14.50 3.10
CA ASN A 263 21.20 15.25 1.90
C ASN A 263 21.16 14.36 0.63
N ALA A 264 21.55 13.10 0.69
CA ALA A 264 21.62 12.22 -0.47
C ALA A 264 20.27 12.09 -1.21
N PRO A 265 19.12 11.90 -0.54
CA PRO A 265 17.82 11.86 -1.22
C PRO A 265 17.52 13.16 -1.98
N ALA A 266 17.83 14.32 -1.41
CA ALA A 266 17.56 15.62 -2.03
C ALA A 266 18.38 15.85 -3.33
N TYR A 267 19.66 15.45 -3.32
CA TYR A 267 20.51 15.52 -4.52
C TYR A 267 20.03 14.57 -5.61
N PHE A 268 19.58 13.38 -5.21
CA PHE A 268 19.08 12.41 -6.18
C PHE A 268 17.75 12.85 -6.80
N VAL A 269 16.85 13.42 -6.02
CA VAL A 269 15.59 14.02 -6.53
C VAL A 269 15.89 15.19 -7.47
N ASP A 270 16.86 16.05 -7.16
CA ASP A 270 17.28 17.13 -8.06
C ASP A 270 17.82 16.57 -9.39
N LEU A 271 18.68 15.54 -9.34
CA LEU A 271 19.18 14.86 -10.55
C LEU A 271 18.02 14.32 -11.39
N MET A 272 17.10 13.57 -10.79
CA MET A 272 15.98 12.97 -11.50
C MET A 272 15.02 14.03 -12.05
N SER A 273 14.81 15.12 -11.33
CA SER A 273 14.00 16.25 -11.79
C SER A 273 14.59 16.95 -13.01
N ARG A 274 15.91 16.99 -13.14
CA ARG A 274 16.59 17.54 -14.33
C ARG A 274 16.54 16.58 -15.51
N VAL A 275 16.82 15.29 -15.24
CA VAL A 275 16.82 14.22 -16.27
C VAL A 275 15.45 14.07 -16.92
N PHE A 276 14.38 14.10 -16.13
CA PHE A 276 13.01 13.89 -16.63
C PHE A 276 12.20 15.18 -16.75
N ARG A 277 12.82 16.35 -16.73
CA ARG A 277 12.15 17.65 -16.71
C ARG A 277 11.05 17.81 -17.75
N GLU A 278 11.26 17.29 -18.95
CA GLU A 278 10.32 17.41 -20.07
C GLU A 278 9.10 16.49 -19.94
N PHE A 279 9.21 15.41 -19.15
CA PHE A 279 8.21 14.35 -19.01
C PHE A 279 7.47 14.37 -17.68
N LEU A 280 8.04 15.05 -16.68
CA LEU A 280 7.39 15.24 -15.38
C LEU A 280 6.04 15.92 -15.53
N ASN A 281 5.05 15.46 -14.76
CA ASN A 281 3.65 15.93 -14.77
C ASN A 281 2.90 15.65 -16.09
N LYS A 282 3.50 14.90 -17.04
CA LYS A 282 2.83 14.49 -18.28
C LYS A 282 2.55 12.99 -18.29
N PHE A 283 3.60 12.18 -18.23
CA PHE A 283 3.51 10.71 -18.24
C PHE A 283 4.60 10.04 -17.38
N VAL A 284 5.40 10.81 -16.64
CA VAL A 284 6.42 10.30 -15.72
C VAL A 284 6.24 10.92 -14.35
N VAL A 285 6.21 10.07 -13.33
CA VAL A 285 6.29 10.43 -11.92
C VAL A 285 7.57 9.85 -11.36
N VAL A 286 8.32 10.66 -10.62
CA VAL A 286 9.56 10.23 -9.96
C VAL A 286 9.47 10.50 -8.46
N PHE A 287 9.80 9.50 -7.67
CA PHE A 287 9.97 9.64 -6.24
C PHE A 287 11.26 8.98 -5.78
N VAL A 288 12.27 9.79 -5.53
CA VAL A 288 13.64 9.37 -5.22
C VAL A 288 14.19 8.47 -6.33
N ASP A 289 14.22 7.16 -6.15
CA ASP A 289 14.75 6.14 -7.07
C ASP A 289 13.68 5.36 -7.85
N ASP A 290 12.41 5.49 -7.48
CA ASP A 290 11.28 4.90 -8.18
C ASP A 290 10.79 5.81 -9.31
N ILE A 291 10.82 5.31 -10.55
CA ILE A 291 10.29 5.98 -11.73
C ILE A 291 9.02 5.24 -12.17
N LEU A 292 7.90 5.95 -12.25
CA LEU A 292 6.64 5.42 -12.73
C LEU A 292 6.26 6.09 -14.05
N VAL A 293 6.18 5.31 -15.11
CA VAL A 293 5.66 5.72 -16.42
C VAL A 293 4.20 5.31 -16.48
N PHE A 294 3.33 6.22 -16.90
CA PHE A 294 1.89 5.97 -16.98
C PHE A 294 1.30 6.51 -18.28
N SER A 295 0.23 5.86 -18.78
CA SER A 295 -0.41 6.21 -20.06
C SER A 295 -1.86 5.81 -20.06
N LYS A 296 -2.64 6.41 -20.98
CA LYS A 296 -4.06 6.11 -21.14
C LYS A 296 -4.29 4.87 -22.02
N SER A 297 -3.40 4.59 -22.98
CA SER A 297 -3.47 3.43 -23.87
C SER A 297 -2.14 2.69 -23.94
N GLU A 298 -2.12 1.49 -24.51
CA GLU A 298 -0.91 0.69 -24.70
C GLU A 298 0.01 1.28 -25.77
N GLU A 299 -0.58 1.86 -26.83
CA GLU A 299 0.15 2.49 -27.92
C GLU A 299 0.91 3.73 -27.42
N GLU A 300 0.24 4.60 -26.65
CA GLU A 300 0.90 5.74 -26.00
C GLU A 300 2.00 5.28 -25.04
N HIS A 301 1.74 4.16 -24.32
CA HIS A 301 2.68 3.64 -23.36
C HIS A 301 3.98 3.17 -23.99
N ALA A 302 3.93 2.56 -25.16
CA ALA A 302 5.10 2.15 -25.91
C ALA A 302 5.97 3.35 -26.30
N LEU A 303 5.37 4.47 -26.69
CA LEU A 303 6.09 5.72 -27.02
C LEU A 303 6.71 6.33 -25.75
N HIS A 304 5.93 6.49 -24.70
CA HIS A 304 6.40 7.07 -23.43
C HIS A 304 7.54 6.26 -22.81
N LEU A 305 7.44 4.93 -22.83
CA LEU A 305 8.49 4.05 -22.30
C LEU A 305 9.78 4.15 -23.13
N ARG A 306 9.66 4.28 -24.46
CA ARG A 306 10.82 4.49 -25.34
C ARG A 306 11.54 5.78 -25.00
N GLU A 307 10.84 6.89 -24.86
CA GLU A 307 11.40 8.21 -24.49
C GLU A 307 12.11 8.14 -23.13
N VAL A 308 11.52 7.45 -22.16
CA VAL A 308 12.12 7.27 -20.81
C VAL A 308 13.40 6.44 -20.89
N LEU A 309 13.40 5.32 -21.62
CA LEU A 309 14.58 4.47 -21.76
C LEU A 309 15.70 5.15 -22.55
N GLU A 310 15.37 5.93 -23.56
CA GLU A 310 16.32 6.75 -24.31
C GLU A 310 16.97 7.82 -23.42
N THR A 311 16.18 8.47 -22.59
CA THR A 311 16.68 9.46 -21.62
C THR A 311 17.60 8.82 -20.59
N LEU A 312 17.26 7.64 -20.06
CA LEU A 312 18.15 6.89 -19.16
C LEU A 312 19.47 6.53 -19.85
N ARG A 313 19.41 6.08 -21.11
CA ARG A 313 20.60 5.79 -21.94
C ARG A 313 21.47 7.04 -22.16
N ALA A 314 20.86 8.15 -22.58
CA ALA A 314 21.55 9.41 -22.85
C ALA A 314 22.27 9.94 -21.60
N HIS A 315 21.66 9.78 -20.44
CA HIS A 315 22.24 10.16 -19.15
C HIS A 315 23.08 9.06 -18.49
N SER A 316 23.33 7.93 -19.17
CA SER A 316 24.09 6.79 -18.63
C SER A 316 23.56 6.33 -17.25
N LEU A 317 22.25 6.34 -17.07
CA LEU A 317 21.58 5.81 -15.89
C LEU A 317 21.19 4.36 -16.14
N LYS A 318 21.39 3.51 -15.13
CA LYS A 318 21.14 2.06 -15.21
C LYS A 318 19.97 1.68 -14.33
N ALA A 319 19.10 0.82 -14.84
CA ALA A 319 17.96 0.25 -14.12
C ALA A 319 18.20 -1.24 -13.80
N LYS A 320 17.58 -1.74 -12.73
CA LYS A 320 17.67 -3.14 -12.34
C LYS A 320 16.46 -3.90 -12.89
N PHE A 321 16.62 -4.62 -14.00
CA PHE A 321 15.52 -5.31 -14.68
C PHE A 321 14.67 -6.18 -13.74
N SER A 322 15.29 -6.98 -12.84
CA SER A 322 14.58 -7.85 -11.91
C SER A 322 13.66 -7.14 -10.91
N LYS A 323 13.74 -5.81 -10.82
CA LYS A 323 12.88 -4.98 -9.97
C LYS A 323 11.96 -4.07 -10.79
N CYS A 324 12.07 -4.09 -12.11
CA CYS A 324 11.21 -3.34 -13.00
C CYS A 324 9.95 -4.13 -13.33
N HIS A 325 8.85 -3.43 -13.50
CA HIS A 325 7.57 -3.98 -13.90
C HIS A 325 7.07 -3.22 -15.11
N PHE A 326 6.73 -3.91 -16.19
CA PHE A 326 6.32 -3.31 -17.45
C PHE A 326 4.89 -3.70 -17.81
N TRP A 327 4.17 -2.82 -18.52
CA TRP A 327 2.81 -3.05 -19.04
C TRP A 327 1.82 -3.59 -18.00
N ARG A 328 1.82 -3.01 -16.79
CA ARG A 328 0.91 -3.43 -15.74
C ARG A 328 -0.38 -2.62 -15.78
N ARG A 329 -1.52 -3.27 -15.51
CA ARG A 329 -2.82 -2.60 -15.30
C ARG A 329 -2.96 -2.07 -13.88
N GLU A 330 -2.18 -2.60 -12.98
CA GLU A 330 -2.02 -2.15 -11.61
C GLU A 330 -0.55 -2.18 -11.20
N VAL A 331 -0.14 -1.25 -10.35
CA VAL A 331 1.24 -1.11 -9.90
C VAL A 331 1.30 -0.77 -8.41
N ARG A 332 2.31 -1.30 -7.72
CA ARG A 332 2.61 -0.92 -6.33
C ARG A 332 3.54 0.28 -6.32
N PHE A 333 3.02 1.42 -5.95
CA PHE A 333 3.80 2.65 -5.91
C PHE A 333 3.62 3.35 -4.56
N LEU A 334 4.72 3.68 -3.89
CA LEU A 334 4.76 4.35 -2.59
C LEU A 334 3.82 3.69 -1.54
N GLY A 335 3.83 2.35 -1.47
CA GLY A 335 3.01 1.60 -0.51
C GLY A 335 1.50 1.61 -0.78
N HIS A 336 1.08 1.96 -1.97
CA HIS A 336 -0.29 1.87 -2.46
C HIS A 336 -0.35 1.01 -3.72
N VAL A 337 -1.50 0.46 -4.01
CA VAL A 337 -1.81 -0.13 -5.32
C VAL A 337 -2.55 0.93 -6.12
N VAL A 338 -1.99 1.26 -7.27
CA VAL A 338 -2.57 2.22 -8.24
C VAL A 338 -3.10 1.46 -9.43
N SER A 339 -4.31 1.74 -9.83
CA SER A 339 -4.96 1.16 -11.00
C SER A 339 -5.85 2.21 -11.69
N LYS A 340 -6.50 1.83 -12.79
CA LYS A 340 -7.49 2.67 -13.47
C LYS A 340 -8.67 3.05 -12.55
N GLU A 341 -9.04 2.18 -11.61
CA GLU A 341 -10.14 2.38 -10.67
C GLU A 341 -9.79 3.39 -9.58
N GLY A 342 -8.50 3.64 -9.35
CA GLY A 342 -7.99 4.56 -8.32
C GLY A 342 -6.86 3.99 -7.48
N ILE A 343 -6.81 4.38 -6.21
CA ILE A 343 -5.75 4.03 -5.26
C ILE A 343 -6.31 3.13 -4.16
N ALA A 344 -5.60 2.05 -3.85
CA ALA A 344 -5.90 1.13 -2.74
C ALA A 344 -4.72 0.99 -1.77
N VAL A 345 -4.97 0.48 -0.59
CA VAL A 345 -3.93 0.12 0.37
C VAL A 345 -3.16 -1.10 -0.13
N ASP A 346 -1.83 -1.12 -0.01
CA ASP A 346 -1.00 -2.26 -0.41
C ASP A 346 -1.37 -3.52 0.40
N PRO A 347 -1.72 -4.65 -0.24
CA PRO A 347 -2.04 -5.91 0.42
C PRO A 347 -0.95 -6.40 1.39
N ALA A 348 0.32 -6.19 1.08
CA ALA A 348 1.43 -6.55 1.98
C ALA A 348 1.39 -5.77 3.30
N LYS A 349 0.93 -4.51 3.25
CA LYS A 349 0.72 -3.69 4.45
C LYS A 349 -0.52 -4.12 5.21
N ILE A 350 -1.58 -4.54 4.52
CA ILE A 350 -2.79 -5.08 5.14
C ILE A 350 -2.43 -6.30 5.99
N VAL A 351 -1.68 -7.26 5.46
CA VAL A 351 -1.21 -8.44 6.21
C VAL A 351 -0.39 -8.02 7.44
N SER A 352 0.57 -7.10 7.25
CA SER A 352 1.38 -6.60 8.37
C SER A 352 0.54 -5.93 9.47
N ILE A 353 -0.56 -5.28 9.11
CA ILE A 353 -1.50 -4.66 10.07
C ILE A 353 -2.34 -5.73 10.76
N GLN A 354 -2.79 -6.76 10.04
CA GLN A 354 -3.56 -7.87 10.61
C GLN A 354 -2.76 -8.61 11.68
N ASP A 355 -1.48 -8.84 11.43
CA ASP A 355 -0.57 -9.54 12.34
C ASP A 355 0.01 -8.64 13.44
N TRP A 356 -0.31 -7.33 13.44
CA TRP A 356 0.21 -6.38 14.42
C TRP A 356 -0.24 -6.74 15.82
N LYS A 357 0.73 -6.96 16.71
CA LYS A 357 0.47 -7.30 18.11
C LYS A 357 -0.01 -6.07 18.89
N VAL A 358 -0.77 -6.31 19.94
CA VAL A 358 -1.22 -5.24 20.86
C VAL A 358 0.00 -4.50 21.41
N PRO A 359 0.07 -3.15 21.26
CA PRO A 359 1.18 -2.34 21.74
C PRO A 359 1.34 -2.41 23.26
N ARG A 360 2.57 -2.56 23.73
CA ARG A 360 2.92 -2.67 25.16
C ARG A 360 3.47 -1.38 25.76
N ASN A 361 3.79 -0.41 24.95
CA ASN A 361 4.37 0.87 25.36
C ASN A 361 4.01 1.99 24.38
N ALA A 362 4.23 3.25 24.81
CA ALA A 362 3.93 4.44 24.01
C ALA A 362 4.69 4.50 22.67
N THR A 363 5.87 3.89 22.57
CA THR A 363 6.66 3.85 21.34
C THR A 363 6.01 2.94 20.31
N GLU A 364 5.56 1.76 20.73
CA GLU A 364 4.83 0.83 19.86
C GLU A 364 3.49 1.41 19.40
N VAL A 365 2.77 2.14 20.28
CA VAL A 365 1.56 2.88 19.90
C VAL A 365 1.89 3.94 18.83
N ARG A 366 2.99 4.70 18.98
CA ARG A 366 3.41 5.68 17.97
C ARG A 366 3.75 5.01 16.63
N SER A 367 4.39 3.85 16.66
CA SER A 367 4.71 3.09 15.45
C SER A 367 3.45 2.62 14.72
N PHE A 368 2.47 2.08 15.46
CA PHE A 368 1.18 1.69 14.90
C PHE A 368 0.40 2.89 14.35
N LEU A 369 0.28 3.98 15.13
CA LEU A 369 -0.41 5.20 14.69
C LEU A 369 0.32 5.88 13.52
N GLY A 370 1.64 5.74 13.42
CA GLY A 370 2.41 6.22 12.28
C GLY A 370 2.01 5.51 10.99
N LEU A 371 1.94 4.18 11.04
CA LEU A 371 1.49 3.38 9.89
C LEU A 371 0.02 3.63 9.56
N ALA A 372 -0.88 3.58 10.56
CA ALA A 372 -2.30 3.85 10.36
C ALA A 372 -2.55 5.29 9.86
N GLY A 373 -1.78 6.26 10.35
CA GLY A 373 -1.85 7.65 9.95
C GLY A 373 -1.39 7.92 8.52
N TYR A 374 -0.50 7.09 7.97
CA TYR A 374 -0.12 7.14 6.56
C TYR A 374 -1.31 6.87 5.64
N TYR A 375 -2.18 5.93 6.03
CA TYR A 375 -3.39 5.55 5.29
C TYR A 375 -4.66 6.26 5.79
N ARG A 376 -4.54 7.35 6.56
CA ARG A 376 -5.70 8.04 7.16
C ARG A 376 -6.75 8.51 6.16
N LYS A 377 -6.35 8.81 4.91
CA LYS A 377 -7.28 9.23 3.84
C LYS A 377 -8.25 8.13 3.40
N PHE A 378 -7.97 6.87 3.73
CA PHE A 378 -8.83 5.72 3.47
C PHE A 378 -9.80 5.43 4.62
N ILE A 379 -9.62 6.06 5.78
CA ILE A 379 -10.34 5.74 7.00
C ILE A 379 -11.26 6.88 7.38
N LYS A 380 -12.56 6.62 7.33
CA LYS A 380 -13.56 7.53 7.88
C LYS A 380 -13.36 7.67 9.40
N ASP A 381 -13.50 8.89 9.91
CA ASP A 381 -13.39 9.22 11.33
C ASP A 381 -12.07 8.77 12.00
N PHE A 382 -10.98 8.71 11.24
CA PHE A 382 -9.67 8.31 11.76
C PHE A 382 -9.30 9.01 13.07
N ALA A 383 -9.51 10.33 13.14
CA ALA A 383 -9.15 11.13 14.31
C ALA A 383 -9.95 10.75 15.55
N LYS A 384 -11.24 10.42 15.39
CA LYS A 384 -12.14 9.98 16.46
C LYS A 384 -11.75 8.59 16.94
N ILE A 385 -11.55 7.66 16.01
CA ILE A 385 -11.17 6.28 16.33
C ILE A 385 -9.81 6.22 17.02
N SER A 386 -8.83 7.00 16.55
CA SER A 386 -7.46 7.01 17.08
C SER A 386 -7.29 7.78 18.40
N ALA A 387 -8.32 8.48 18.89
CA ALA A 387 -8.24 9.36 20.06
C ALA A 387 -7.74 8.65 21.35
N PRO A 388 -8.25 7.44 21.73
CA PRO A 388 -7.77 6.72 22.92
C PRO A 388 -6.29 6.37 22.81
N LEU A 389 -5.84 5.88 21.65
CA LEU A 389 -4.45 5.53 21.40
C LEU A 389 -3.53 6.77 21.39
N THR A 390 -3.99 7.87 20.81
CA THR A 390 -3.25 9.14 20.78
C THR A 390 -3.03 9.68 22.20
N ARG A 391 -3.99 9.46 23.11
CA ARG A 391 -3.87 9.82 24.53
C ARG A 391 -2.63 9.16 25.16
N LEU A 392 -2.37 7.88 24.86
CA LEU A 392 -1.23 7.12 25.40
C LEU A 392 0.15 7.62 24.92
N THR A 393 0.19 8.44 23.87
CA THR A 393 1.45 8.98 23.33
C THR A 393 1.89 10.30 23.98
N LYS A 394 1.05 10.91 24.83
CA LYS A 394 1.36 12.17 25.51
C LYS A 394 2.49 12.02 26.51
N LYS A 395 3.31 13.06 26.65
CA LYS A 395 4.34 13.13 27.69
C LYS A 395 3.70 13.12 29.09
N ASN A 396 4.35 12.48 30.05
CA ASN A 396 3.97 12.43 31.47
C ASN A 396 2.65 11.69 31.78
N LEU A 397 2.17 10.81 30.88
CA LEU A 397 1.07 9.90 31.17
C LEU A 397 1.62 8.50 31.43
N VAL A 398 1.11 7.85 32.49
CA VAL A 398 1.36 6.43 32.74
C VAL A 398 0.70 5.63 31.62
N PHE A 399 1.44 4.69 31.05
CA PHE A 399 0.91 3.83 29.99
C PHE A 399 -0.08 2.83 30.60
N THR A 400 -1.36 2.99 30.31
CA THR A 400 -2.42 2.07 30.74
C THR A 400 -3.26 1.71 29.51
N TRP A 401 -3.21 0.45 29.11
CA TRP A 401 -4.03 -0.09 28.03
C TRP A 401 -5.39 -0.46 28.57
N ASP A 402 -6.43 0.28 28.20
CA ASP A 402 -7.80 0.07 28.61
C ASP A 402 -8.68 -0.48 27.47
N VAL A 403 -9.94 -0.78 27.76
CA VAL A 403 -10.92 -1.31 26.81
C VAL A 403 -11.13 -0.37 25.62
N ASP A 404 -11.11 0.96 25.84
CA ASP A 404 -11.27 1.95 24.79
C ASP A 404 -10.07 1.94 23.83
N CYS A 405 -8.87 1.68 24.36
CA CYS A 405 -7.65 1.55 23.55
C CYS A 405 -7.70 0.28 22.70
N ASP A 406 -8.18 -0.82 23.26
CA ASP A 406 -8.32 -2.08 22.52
C ASP A 406 -9.38 -1.96 21.40
N ASP A 407 -10.57 -1.40 21.71
CA ASP A 407 -11.61 -1.13 20.70
C ASP A 407 -11.07 -0.23 19.58
N ALA A 408 -10.38 0.87 19.93
CA ALA A 408 -9.78 1.77 18.96
C ALA A 408 -8.74 1.06 18.07
N PHE A 409 -7.91 0.21 18.66
CA PHE A 409 -6.92 -0.58 17.94
C PHE A 409 -7.55 -1.55 16.97
N GLN A 410 -8.56 -2.32 17.41
CA GLN A 410 -9.27 -3.29 16.57
C GLN A 410 -10.09 -2.60 15.46
N ARG A 411 -10.69 -1.45 15.76
CA ARG A 411 -11.42 -0.65 14.76
C ARG A 411 -10.50 -0.12 13.68
N LEU A 412 -9.31 0.41 14.03
CA LEU A 412 -8.33 0.86 13.05
C LEU A 412 -7.83 -0.30 12.19
N LYS A 413 -7.54 -1.47 12.78
CA LYS A 413 -7.15 -2.67 12.02
C LYS A 413 -8.24 -3.04 11.02
N ARG A 414 -9.49 -3.13 11.45
CA ARG A 414 -10.63 -3.44 10.55
C ARG A 414 -10.79 -2.40 9.45
N ALA A 415 -10.74 -1.11 9.79
CA ALA A 415 -10.90 -0.03 8.82
C ALA A 415 -9.80 -0.04 7.74
N LEU A 416 -8.57 -0.41 8.09
CA LEU A 416 -7.46 -0.54 7.14
C LEU A 416 -7.57 -1.78 6.26
N THR A 417 -8.06 -2.90 6.82
CA THR A 417 -8.21 -4.16 6.08
C THR A 417 -9.42 -4.16 5.13
N THR A 418 -10.40 -3.31 5.41
CA THR A 418 -11.61 -3.12 4.58
C THR A 418 -11.64 -1.75 3.89
N ALA A 419 -10.48 -1.12 3.73
CA ALA A 419 -10.37 0.21 3.14
C ALA A 419 -10.90 0.21 1.69
N PRO A 420 -11.70 1.21 1.30
CA PRO A 420 -12.20 1.32 -0.08
C PRO A 420 -11.09 1.70 -1.05
N VAL A 421 -11.31 1.45 -2.34
CA VAL A 421 -10.52 2.07 -3.41
C VAL A 421 -10.93 3.53 -3.51
N LEU A 422 -9.98 4.46 -3.36
CA LEU A 422 -10.21 5.89 -3.51
C LEU A 422 -10.01 6.31 -4.96
N VAL A 423 -10.89 7.16 -5.47
CA VAL A 423 -10.80 7.69 -6.83
C VAL A 423 -9.76 8.80 -6.87
N LEU A 424 -9.07 8.93 -7.99
CA LEU A 424 -8.21 10.09 -8.26
C LEU A 424 -9.07 11.31 -8.64
N PRO A 425 -8.74 12.52 -8.15
CA PRO A 425 -9.52 13.73 -8.40
C PRO A 425 -9.40 14.17 -9.86
N ASP A 426 -10.53 14.24 -10.57
CA ASP A 426 -10.63 14.70 -11.96
C ASP A 426 -11.14 16.15 -11.99
N GLY A 427 -10.28 17.10 -12.36
CA GLY A 427 -10.63 18.52 -12.42
C GLY A 427 -11.74 18.88 -13.42
N SER A 428 -12.13 17.95 -14.32
CA SER A 428 -13.24 18.18 -15.25
C SER A 428 -14.62 17.88 -14.63
N LYS A 429 -14.68 17.30 -13.43
CA LYS A 429 -15.91 16.85 -12.77
C LYS A 429 -16.18 17.62 -11.50
N PRO A 430 -17.45 17.89 -11.16
CA PRO A 430 -17.80 18.63 -9.96
C PRO A 430 -17.44 17.83 -8.70
N PHE A 431 -16.93 18.54 -7.69
CA PHE A 431 -16.66 17.99 -6.38
C PHE A 431 -17.89 18.05 -5.48
N VAL A 432 -17.96 17.12 -4.54
CA VAL A 432 -18.96 17.10 -3.47
C VAL A 432 -18.23 16.94 -2.13
N VAL A 433 -18.53 17.84 -1.20
CA VAL A 433 -17.92 17.85 0.14
C VAL A 433 -18.98 17.56 1.19
N TYR A 434 -18.78 16.54 2.00
CA TYR A 434 -19.61 16.27 3.18
C TYR A 434 -18.83 16.66 4.44
N THR A 435 -19.48 17.36 5.36
CA THR A 435 -18.88 17.76 6.62
C THR A 435 -19.74 17.32 7.79
N ASP A 436 -19.09 16.97 8.90
CA ASP A 436 -19.70 16.54 10.14
C ASP A 436 -18.83 16.98 11.32
N ALA A 437 -19.44 17.40 12.40
CA ALA A 437 -18.76 17.74 13.64
C ALA A 437 -19.37 17.00 14.83
N CYS A 438 -18.52 16.58 15.74
CA CYS A 438 -18.96 16.00 17.01
C CYS A 438 -18.14 16.57 18.17
N GLY A 439 -18.57 16.33 19.42
CA GLY A 439 -17.88 16.83 20.62
C GLY A 439 -16.43 16.37 20.79
N THR A 440 -15.91 15.48 19.92
CA THR A 440 -14.54 14.95 19.96
C THR A 440 -13.70 15.34 18.76
N GLY A 441 -14.30 15.65 17.61
CA GLY A 441 -13.56 15.90 16.36
C GLY A 441 -14.41 16.46 15.24
N LEU A 442 -13.69 16.90 14.18
CA LEU A 442 -14.24 17.33 12.92
C LEU A 442 -13.98 16.25 11.88
N GLY A 443 -14.99 15.97 11.06
CA GLY A 443 -14.95 15.02 9.96
C GLY A 443 -15.33 15.66 8.63
N ALA A 444 -14.77 15.17 7.53
CA ALA A 444 -15.15 15.54 6.19
C ALA A 444 -14.87 14.42 5.19
N VAL A 445 -15.60 14.42 4.08
CA VAL A 445 -15.40 13.50 2.97
C VAL A 445 -15.43 14.29 1.67
N LEU A 446 -14.42 14.10 0.83
CA LEU A 446 -14.37 14.64 -0.53
C LEU A 446 -14.77 13.53 -1.51
N MET A 447 -15.69 13.84 -2.40
CA MET A 447 -16.25 12.87 -3.35
C MET A 447 -16.39 13.46 -4.76
N GLN A 448 -16.43 12.59 -5.74
CA GLN A 448 -16.86 12.86 -7.13
C GLN A 448 -17.70 11.70 -7.64
N GLU A 449 -18.78 11.97 -8.34
CA GLU A 449 -19.67 10.96 -8.93
C GLU A 449 -20.09 9.85 -7.95
N GLY A 450 -20.33 10.21 -6.68
CA GLY A 450 -20.69 9.27 -5.63
C GLY A 450 -19.56 8.38 -5.11
N ARG A 451 -18.32 8.58 -5.56
CA ARG A 451 -17.12 7.85 -5.14
C ARG A 451 -16.22 8.72 -4.28
N VAL A 452 -15.57 8.12 -3.29
CA VAL A 452 -14.72 8.83 -2.35
C VAL A 452 -13.32 9.08 -2.93
N ILE A 453 -12.86 10.33 -2.83
CA ILE A 453 -11.49 10.74 -3.13
C ILE A 453 -10.65 10.69 -1.84
N ALA A 454 -11.16 11.28 -0.76
CA ALA A 454 -10.43 11.30 0.51
C ALA A 454 -11.36 11.47 1.71
N TYR A 455 -11.00 10.84 2.82
CA TYR A 455 -11.54 11.16 4.14
C TYR A 455 -10.62 12.16 4.84
N GLY A 456 -11.21 13.16 5.49
CA GLY A 456 -10.52 14.14 6.32
C GLY A 456 -11.04 14.10 7.75
N GLY A 457 -10.18 14.34 8.73
CA GLY A 457 -10.62 14.43 10.11
C GLY A 457 -9.50 14.84 11.06
N ARG A 458 -9.87 15.57 12.12
CA ARG A 458 -8.96 15.90 13.22
C ARG A 458 -9.71 16.01 14.54
N GLN A 459 -9.01 15.78 15.63
CA GLN A 459 -9.54 16.04 16.97
C GLN A 459 -9.75 17.54 17.19
N LEU A 460 -10.74 17.88 18.05
CA LEU A 460 -10.95 19.24 18.50
C LEU A 460 -9.76 19.74 19.31
N ARG A 461 -9.37 21.00 19.07
CA ARG A 461 -8.42 21.71 19.93
C ARG A 461 -9.08 22.04 21.26
N VAL A 462 -8.28 22.32 22.29
CA VAL A 462 -8.78 22.59 23.64
C VAL A 462 -9.87 23.67 23.66
N HIS A 463 -9.65 24.78 22.94
CA HIS A 463 -10.60 25.90 22.86
C HIS A 463 -11.85 25.60 21.99
N GLU A 464 -11.73 24.69 21.01
CA GLU A 464 -12.84 24.30 20.13
C GLU A 464 -13.88 23.44 20.84
N LYS A 465 -13.51 22.76 21.93
CA LYS A 465 -14.45 21.96 22.74
C LYS A 465 -15.57 22.79 23.37
N ASN A 466 -15.33 24.08 23.54
CA ASN A 466 -16.29 25.01 24.11
C ASN A 466 -17.12 25.76 23.04
N TYR A 467 -16.99 25.36 21.77
CA TYR A 467 -17.78 25.98 20.71
C TYR A 467 -19.21 25.43 20.71
N PRO A 468 -20.21 26.27 20.46
CA PRO A 468 -21.57 25.84 20.23
C PRO A 468 -21.62 24.96 18.95
N THR A 469 -22.64 24.11 18.82
CA THR A 469 -22.75 23.12 17.74
C THR A 469 -22.62 23.74 16.34
N HIS A 470 -23.31 24.86 16.09
CA HIS A 470 -23.23 25.56 14.80
C HIS A 470 -21.81 26.06 14.46
N ASP A 471 -21.02 26.47 15.48
CA ASP A 471 -19.63 26.87 15.27
C ASP A 471 -18.71 25.66 15.03
N LEU A 472 -19.01 24.48 15.63
CA LEU A 472 -18.30 23.25 15.37
C LEU A 472 -18.53 22.78 13.93
N GLU A 473 -19.78 22.82 13.46
CA GLU A 473 -20.11 22.48 12.08
C GLU A 473 -19.44 23.44 11.07
N LEU A 474 -19.46 24.73 11.36
CA LEU A 474 -18.75 25.72 10.56
C LEU A 474 -17.22 25.49 10.58
N ALA A 475 -16.68 25.09 11.72
CA ALA A 475 -15.27 24.71 11.83
C ALA A 475 -14.94 23.45 11.01
N ALA A 476 -15.88 22.50 10.87
CA ALA A 476 -15.71 21.33 10.01
C ALA A 476 -15.66 21.74 8.52
N ILE A 477 -16.51 22.66 8.10
CA ILE A 477 -16.46 23.24 6.74
C ILE A 477 -15.11 23.91 6.49
N VAL A 478 -14.70 24.83 7.37
CA VAL A 478 -13.41 25.53 7.24
C VAL A 478 -12.23 24.55 7.24
N PHE A 479 -12.32 23.47 8.03
CA PHE A 479 -11.30 22.41 8.04
C PHE A 479 -11.24 21.67 6.70
N ALA A 480 -12.38 21.27 6.15
CA ALA A 480 -12.47 20.58 4.86
C ALA A 480 -11.88 21.44 3.72
N LEU A 481 -12.34 22.69 3.61
CA LEU A 481 -11.88 23.60 2.57
C LEU A 481 -10.38 23.96 2.69
N LYS A 482 -9.83 24.04 3.90
CA LYS A 482 -8.38 24.19 4.10
C LYS A 482 -7.60 22.95 3.71
N SER A 483 -8.14 21.77 4.00
CA SER A 483 -7.47 20.49 3.71
C SER A 483 -7.41 20.22 2.21
N TRP A 484 -8.47 20.55 1.49
CA TRP A 484 -8.62 20.30 0.06
C TRP A 484 -8.63 21.59 -0.78
N ARG A 485 -7.96 22.64 -0.28
CA ARG A 485 -7.88 23.93 -0.96
C ARG A 485 -7.41 23.82 -2.40
N HIS A 486 -6.43 22.94 -2.66
CA HIS A 486 -5.82 22.72 -3.97
C HIS A 486 -6.77 22.09 -4.99
N TYR A 487 -7.86 21.44 -4.55
CA TYR A 487 -8.89 20.91 -5.44
C TYR A 487 -10.09 21.86 -5.59
N LEU A 488 -10.42 22.60 -4.52
CA LEU A 488 -11.71 23.30 -4.42
C LEU A 488 -11.60 24.79 -4.73
N LEU A 489 -10.39 25.37 -4.72
CA LEU A 489 -10.24 26.80 -4.99
C LEU A 489 -10.35 27.07 -6.49
N GLY A 490 -11.36 27.88 -6.90
CA GLY A 490 -11.62 28.18 -8.29
C GLY A 490 -12.58 27.22 -9.00
N GLU A 491 -12.98 26.14 -8.31
CA GLU A 491 -13.95 25.17 -8.81
C GLU A 491 -15.32 25.38 -8.11
N ARG A 492 -16.40 25.11 -8.84
CA ARG A 492 -17.74 25.09 -8.26
C ARG A 492 -18.04 23.71 -7.71
N PHE A 493 -18.53 23.64 -6.45
CA PHE A 493 -18.82 22.37 -5.78
C PHE A 493 -20.04 22.44 -4.86
N GLU A 494 -20.56 21.28 -4.49
CA GLU A 494 -21.65 21.16 -3.52
C GLU A 494 -21.09 20.80 -2.14
N LEU A 495 -21.61 21.46 -1.10
CA LEU A 495 -21.24 21.23 0.29
C LEU A 495 -22.44 20.78 1.10
N PHE A 496 -22.36 19.60 1.68
CA PHE A 496 -23.39 18.99 2.50
C PHE A 496 -23.05 19.05 3.98
N THR A 497 -24.00 19.51 4.80
CA THR A 497 -23.92 19.54 6.26
C THR A 497 -25.25 19.12 6.87
N ASP A 498 -25.23 18.58 8.08
CA ASP A 498 -26.44 18.15 8.81
C ASP A 498 -27.03 19.27 9.69
N HIS A 499 -26.42 20.44 9.73
CA HIS A 499 -26.88 21.58 10.51
C HIS A 499 -27.62 22.62 9.67
N ASN A 500 -28.93 22.64 9.77
CA ASN A 500 -29.81 23.49 8.95
C ASN A 500 -29.53 25.01 9.08
N SER A 501 -29.05 25.48 10.24
CA SER A 501 -28.78 26.92 10.43
C SER A 501 -27.65 27.45 9.55
N LEU A 502 -26.74 26.57 9.08
CA LEU A 502 -25.64 26.98 8.21
C LEU A 502 -26.10 27.38 6.81
N LYS A 503 -27.28 26.93 6.37
CA LYS A 503 -27.91 27.39 5.12
C LYS A 503 -28.14 28.89 5.08
N TYR A 504 -28.38 29.50 6.25
CA TYR A 504 -28.65 30.93 6.38
C TYR A 504 -27.42 31.72 6.88
N LEU A 505 -26.26 31.11 6.93
CA LEU A 505 -25.04 31.70 7.49
C LEU A 505 -24.66 33.01 6.80
N PHE A 506 -24.78 33.11 5.48
CA PHE A 506 -24.47 34.31 4.70
C PHE A 506 -25.47 35.45 4.86
N SER A 507 -26.65 35.17 5.41
CA SER A 507 -27.70 36.20 5.65
C SER A 507 -27.73 36.70 7.08
N GLN A 508 -26.93 36.18 8.00
CA GLN A 508 -26.88 36.62 9.39
C GLN A 508 -26.16 37.96 9.53
N LYS A 509 -26.83 38.94 10.19
CA LYS A 509 -26.29 40.29 10.39
C LYS A 509 -25.29 40.38 11.54
N ASP A 510 -25.48 39.58 12.60
CA ASP A 510 -24.65 39.62 13.81
C ASP A 510 -23.74 38.40 13.88
N LEU A 511 -22.51 38.56 13.41
CA LEU A 511 -21.47 37.53 13.45
C LEU A 511 -20.40 37.93 14.48
N ASN A 512 -19.95 36.95 15.28
CA ASN A 512 -18.79 37.16 16.13
C ASN A 512 -17.49 37.24 15.29
N LEU A 513 -16.42 37.85 15.86
CA LEU A 513 -15.14 38.04 15.15
C LEU A 513 -14.53 36.75 14.55
N ARG A 514 -14.79 35.61 15.17
CA ARG A 514 -14.33 34.31 14.65
C ARG A 514 -15.13 33.90 13.42
N GLN A 515 -16.45 34.00 13.48
CA GLN A 515 -17.35 33.72 12.37
C GLN A 515 -17.07 34.67 11.19
N GLN A 516 -16.84 35.98 11.45
CA GLN A 516 -16.47 36.93 10.40
C GLN A 516 -15.21 36.49 9.63
N ARG A 517 -14.13 36.10 10.34
CA ARG A 517 -12.90 35.58 9.71
C ARG A 517 -13.13 34.30 8.93
N TRP A 518 -14.03 33.45 9.39
CA TRP A 518 -14.39 32.24 8.65
C TRP A 518 -15.21 32.59 7.41
N MET A 519 -16.12 33.55 7.50
CA MET A 519 -16.88 34.03 6.35
C MET A 519 -16.00 34.68 5.29
N GLU A 520 -15.02 35.49 5.67
CA GLU A 520 -14.00 36.04 4.74
C GLU A 520 -13.23 34.92 4.03
N PHE A 521 -12.87 33.86 4.76
CA PHE A 521 -12.22 32.69 4.16
C PHE A 521 -13.15 31.94 3.19
N LEU A 522 -14.41 31.73 3.56
CA LEU A 522 -15.41 31.05 2.75
C LEU A 522 -15.76 31.83 1.47
N ALA A 523 -15.75 33.15 1.51
CA ALA A 523 -16.03 34.00 0.36
C ALA A 523 -15.06 33.82 -0.82
N SER A 524 -13.91 33.18 -0.61
CA SER A 524 -12.95 32.85 -1.68
C SER A 524 -13.30 31.59 -2.47
N TYR A 525 -14.40 30.90 -2.13
CA TYR A 525 -14.82 29.64 -2.78
C TYR A 525 -16.20 29.80 -3.40
N ASP A 526 -16.45 29.09 -4.51
CA ASP A 526 -17.76 29.01 -5.18
C ASP A 526 -18.44 27.69 -4.81
N PHE A 527 -19.36 27.71 -3.86
CA PHE A 527 -20.07 26.53 -3.41
C PHE A 527 -21.50 26.81 -3.00
N GLU A 528 -22.33 25.76 -3.10
CA GLU A 528 -23.71 25.78 -2.63
C GLU A 528 -23.83 24.89 -1.38
N ILE A 529 -24.42 25.43 -0.30
CA ILE A 529 -24.67 24.67 0.93
C ILE A 529 -26.01 23.95 0.81
N ALA A 530 -25.97 22.65 0.80
CA ALA A 530 -27.14 21.78 0.86
C ALA A 530 -27.27 21.17 2.26
N TYR A 531 -28.48 21.28 2.81
CA TYR A 531 -28.82 20.62 4.08
C TYR A 531 -29.27 19.18 3.79
N THR A 532 -28.63 18.22 4.46
CA THR A 532 -29.08 16.83 4.45
C THR A 532 -29.32 16.38 5.88
N PRO A 533 -30.59 16.04 6.29
CA PRO A 533 -30.85 15.55 7.62
C PRO A 533 -29.95 14.35 7.96
N GLY A 534 -29.43 14.27 9.20
CA GLY A 534 -28.51 13.23 9.62
C GLY A 534 -29.01 11.78 9.38
N LYS A 535 -30.35 11.57 9.35
CA LYS A 535 -30.98 10.32 8.90
C LYS A 535 -31.09 10.17 7.37
N GLY A 536 -31.01 11.27 6.61
CA GLY A 536 -31.05 11.30 5.15
C GLY A 536 -29.68 11.44 4.50
N ASN A 537 -28.65 11.67 5.30
CA ASN A 537 -27.25 11.64 4.87
C ASN A 537 -26.81 10.18 4.64
N VAL A 538 -27.65 9.49 3.80
CA VAL A 538 -27.53 8.04 3.52
C VAL A 538 -26.18 7.70 2.93
N VAL A 539 -25.50 8.65 2.27
CA VAL A 539 -24.17 8.44 1.71
C VAL A 539 -23.11 8.55 2.82
N ALA A 540 -23.16 9.54 3.68
CA ALA A 540 -22.29 9.60 4.86
C ALA A 540 -22.73 8.58 5.93
N ASP A 541 -24.05 8.33 6.07
CA ASP A 541 -24.63 7.40 7.01
C ASP A 541 -24.69 5.95 6.47
N ALA A 542 -24.88 5.70 5.17
CA ALA A 542 -24.71 4.37 4.57
C ALA A 542 -23.24 3.98 4.41
N LEU A 543 -22.34 4.94 4.21
CA LEU A 543 -20.90 4.71 4.36
C LEU A 543 -20.52 4.58 5.85
N SER A 544 -21.28 5.19 6.78
CA SER A 544 -21.08 5.02 8.22
C SER A 544 -21.85 3.84 8.80
N ARG A 545 -22.97 3.40 8.18
CA ARG A 545 -23.85 2.34 8.65
C ARG A 545 -23.92 1.13 7.72
N LYS A 546 -23.18 1.02 6.65
CA LYS A 546 -22.76 -0.29 6.17
C LYS A 546 -21.82 -0.90 7.23
N ARG A 547 -22.41 -1.12 8.41
CA ARG A 547 -22.19 -2.31 9.16
C ARG A 547 -22.66 -3.46 8.26
N LEU A 548 -21.81 -3.92 7.40
CA LEU A 548 -21.59 -5.34 7.32
C LEU A 548 -20.94 -5.69 8.67
N SER A 549 -21.74 -5.72 9.72
CA SER A 549 -21.43 -6.58 10.82
C SER A 549 -21.69 -7.99 10.29
N LEU A 550 -20.72 -8.53 9.60
CA LEU A 550 -20.31 -9.87 9.86
C LEU A 550 -19.71 -9.82 11.27
N SER A 551 -20.56 -9.65 12.28
CA SER A 551 -20.31 -10.30 13.56
C SER A 551 -20.07 -11.75 13.17
N PRO A 552 -18.93 -12.38 13.53
CA PRO A 552 -18.92 -13.83 13.56
C PRO A 552 -20.17 -14.18 14.37
N LEU A 553 -21.11 -14.87 13.74
CA LEU A 553 -22.19 -15.51 14.44
C LEU A 553 -21.48 -16.51 15.36
N PHE A 554 -21.14 -16.08 16.57
CA PHE A 554 -20.95 -16.98 17.69
C PHE A 554 -22.34 -17.51 17.97
N VAL A 555 -22.72 -18.52 17.18
CA VAL A 555 -23.89 -19.31 17.43
C VAL A 555 -23.50 -20.17 18.61
N GLU A 556 -23.97 -19.83 19.81
CA GLU A 556 -23.90 -20.71 20.97
C GLU A 556 -24.42 -22.08 20.55
N ARG A 557 -23.82 -23.14 21.06
CA ARG A 557 -24.12 -24.53 20.70
C ARG A 557 -25.63 -24.88 20.80
N GLN A 558 -26.35 -24.22 21.70
CA GLN A 558 -27.82 -24.30 21.84
C GLN A 558 -28.59 -23.69 20.66
N SER A 559 -28.04 -22.65 20.02
CA SER A 559 -28.65 -22.02 18.84
C SER A 559 -28.43 -22.83 17.56
N LEU A 560 -27.38 -23.68 17.50
CA LEU A 560 -27.16 -24.62 16.40
C LEU A 560 -28.20 -25.74 16.39
N GLU A 561 -28.63 -26.23 17.55
CA GLU A 561 -29.72 -27.23 17.67
C GLU A 561 -31.05 -26.64 17.21
N PHE A 562 -31.32 -25.37 17.54
CA PHE A 562 -32.53 -24.68 17.09
C PHE A 562 -32.52 -24.42 15.56
N ILE A 563 -31.39 -24.04 14.99
CA ILE A 563 -31.24 -23.82 13.54
C ILE A 563 -31.34 -25.14 12.75
N SER A 564 -30.91 -26.27 13.33
CA SER A 564 -31.01 -27.59 12.70
C SER A 564 -32.46 -28.11 12.58
N MET A 565 -33.39 -27.55 13.36
CA MET A 565 -34.80 -27.83 13.23
C MET A 565 -35.46 -27.16 12.00
N PHE A 566 -34.81 -26.18 11.42
CA PHE A 566 -35.26 -25.46 10.22
C PHE A 566 -34.30 -25.78 9.10
N ASP A 567 -34.60 -26.68 8.23
CA ASP A 567 -33.75 -27.13 7.09
C ASP A 567 -33.28 -25.95 6.19
N PHE A 568 -32.31 -25.15 6.67
CA PHE A 568 -31.74 -24.02 5.97
C PHE A 568 -30.61 -24.46 5.02
N ARG A 569 -30.80 -24.28 3.74
CA ARG A 569 -29.74 -24.47 2.74
C ARG A 569 -29.17 -23.11 2.35
N PRO A 570 -27.91 -22.78 2.71
CA PRO A 570 -27.27 -21.56 2.23
C PRO A 570 -26.97 -21.68 0.73
N SER A 571 -27.47 -20.77 -0.09
CA SER A 571 -27.00 -20.57 -1.46
C SER A 571 -26.04 -19.40 -1.50
N VAL A 572 -24.86 -19.60 -2.10
CA VAL A 572 -23.86 -18.55 -2.30
C VAL A 572 -23.85 -18.21 -3.77
N ASP A 573 -24.45 -17.08 -4.13
CA ASP A 573 -24.33 -16.52 -5.49
C ASP A 573 -23.11 -15.61 -5.55
N PHE A 574 -22.15 -15.98 -6.38
CA PHE A 574 -20.91 -15.25 -6.58
C PHE A 574 -21.09 -14.23 -7.72
N VAL A 575 -21.13 -12.95 -7.39
CA VAL A 575 -21.04 -11.86 -8.37
C VAL A 575 -19.64 -11.26 -8.25
N PRO A 576 -18.83 -11.17 -9.32
CA PRO A 576 -17.50 -10.60 -9.25
C PRO A 576 -17.57 -9.14 -8.78
N GLY A 577 -16.96 -8.85 -7.63
CA GLY A 577 -16.87 -7.51 -7.06
C GLY A 577 -17.86 -7.15 -5.96
N LEU A 578 -18.81 -8.02 -5.60
CA LEU A 578 -19.67 -7.85 -4.42
C LEU A 578 -19.53 -9.03 -3.47
N LEU A 579 -19.41 -8.73 -2.18
CA LEU A 579 -19.54 -9.71 -1.10
C LEU A 579 -20.84 -10.49 -1.26
N ALA A 580 -20.76 -11.82 -1.12
CA ALA A 580 -21.88 -12.74 -1.17
C ALA A 580 -23.05 -12.23 -0.32
N SER A 581 -24.19 -12.04 -0.93
CA SER A 581 -25.44 -11.88 -0.20
C SER A 581 -25.91 -13.27 0.24
N LEU A 582 -26.08 -13.47 1.54
CA LEU A 582 -26.68 -14.69 2.06
C LEU A 582 -28.19 -14.56 1.91
N GLU A 583 -28.77 -15.17 0.87
CA GLU A 583 -30.21 -15.27 0.73
C GLU A 583 -30.67 -16.52 1.49
N VAL A 584 -31.29 -16.32 2.65
CA VAL A 584 -31.88 -17.38 3.42
C VAL A 584 -33.29 -17.58 2.90
N ARG A 585 -33.53 -18.64 2.15
CA ARG A 585 -34.90 -19.07 1.76
C ARG A 585 -35.44 -20.04 2.79
N PRO A 586 -36.44 -19.66 3.55
CA PRO A 586 -37.03 -20.58 4.51
C PRO A 586 -37.80 -21.68 3.77
N THR A 587 -37.29 -22.89 3.80
CA THR A 587 -37.96 -24.08 3.23
C THR A 587 -39.26 -24.41 3.98
N LEU A 588 -39.44 -23.86 5.19
CA LEU A 588 -40.65 -24.02 6.00
C LEU A 588 -41.89 -23.48 5.27
N LEU A 589 -41.83 -22.32 4.64
CA LEU A 589 -42.95 -21.75 3.86
C LEU A 589 -43.29 -22.61 2.64
N GLY A 590 -42.29 -23.23 2.01
CA GLY A 590 -42.49 -24.20 0.93
C GLY A 590 -43.19 -25.45 1.40
N ARG A 591 -42.73 -26.02 2.52
CA ARG A 591 -43.34 -27.23 3.14
C ARG A 591 -44.74 -26.98 3.70
N ILE A 592 -45.00 -25.79 4.25
CA ILE A 592 -46.34 -25.38 4.66
C ILE A 592 -47.25 -25.27 3.42
N GLY A 593 -46.78 -24.67 2.34
CA GLY A 593 -47.54 -24.55 1.11
C GLY A 593 -47.82 -25.90 0.42
N GLU A 594 -46.91 -26.88 0.52
CA GLU A 594 -47.13 -28.25 0.04
C GLU A 594 -48.11 -29.00 0.96
N ALA A 595 -47.92 -28.94 2.29
CA ALA A 595 -48.82 -29.56 3.24
C ALA A 595 -50.23 -28.97 3.20
N GLN A 596 -50.37 -27.68 2.91
CA GLN A 596 -51.68 -27.03 2.71
C GLN A 596 -52.39 -27.47 1.44
N ARG A 597 -51.70 -27.90 0.39
CA ARG A 597 -52.28 -28.44 -0.85
C ARG A 597 -52.83 -29.87 -0.65
N ASP A 598 -52.21 -30.61 0.28
CA ASP A 598 -52.55 -31.99 0.57
C ASP A 598 -53.56 -32.14 1.76
N ASP A 599 -53.91 -31.01 2.38
CA ASP A 599 -54.88 -31.01 3.52
C ASP A 599 -56.32 -30.99 2.97
N PRO A 600 -57.11 -32.08 3.20
CA PRO A 600 -58.45 -32.18 2.63
C PRO A 600 -59.40 -31.08 3.08
N GLN A 601 -59.23 -30.53 4.30
CA GLN A 601 -60.08 -29.48 4.85
C GLN A 601 -59.79 -28.13 4.19
N LEU A 602 -58.50 -27.84 3.93
CA LEU A 602 -58.09 -26.62 3.21
C LEU A 602 -58.43 -26.64 1.74
N VAL A 603 -58.35 -27.79 1.08
CA VAL A 603 -58.76 -27.97 -0.31
C VAL A 603 -60.26 -27.72 -0.46
N GLU A 604 -61.12 -28.27 0.44
CA GLU A 604 -62.55 -28.02 0.42
C GLU A 604 -62.90 -26.54 0.69
N LEU A 605 -62.14 -25.87 1.54
CA LEU A 605 -62.32 -24.44 1.83
C LEU A 605 -61.93 -23.54 0.65
N VAL A 606 -60.87 -23.88 -0.06
CA VAL A 606 -60.46 -23.19 -1.31
C VAL A 606 -61.47 -23.43 -2.41
N GLU A 607 -62.01 -24.64 -2.56
CA GLU A 607 -63.09 -24.92 -3.53
C GLU A 607 -64.38 -24.17 -3.23
N LYS A 608 -64.76 -24.02 -1.97
CA LYS A 608 -65.89 -23.20 -1.52
C LYS A 608 -65.67 -21.72 -1.82
N LEU A 609 -64.45 -21.21 -1.60
CA LEU A 609 -64.08 -19.83 -1.95
C LEU A 609 -64.12 -19.57 -3.45
N ILE A 610 -63.66 -20.51 -4.28
CA ILE A 610 -63.71 -20.41 -5.74
C ILE A 610 -65.17 -20.44 -6.28
N ARG A 611 -66.07 -21.17 -5.59
CA ARG A 611 -67.51 -21.23 -5.95
C ARG A 611 -68.31 -20.04 -5.42
N GLY A 612 -67.67 -19.09 -4.69
CA GLY A 612 -68.34 -17.88 -4.18
C GLY A 612 -69.31 -18.14 -3.03
N GLU A 613 -69.25 -19.28 -2.38
CA GLU A 613 -70.04 -19.63 -1.19
C GLU A 613 -69.29 -19.12 0.08
N SER A 614 -69.58 -17.87 0.47
CA SER A 614 -69.10 -17.32 1.75
C SER A 614 -70.01 -17.86 2.87
N SER A 615 -69.43 -18.53 3.83
CA SER A 615 -70.07 -18.80 5.11
C SER A 615 -69.85 -17.65 6.09
#